data_46812d1148781aeea5f0ffa84b403626
#
_entry.id   46812d1148781aeea5f0ffa84b403626
#
_cell.length_a   1.000
_cell.length_b   1.000
_cell.length_c   1.000
_cell.angle_alpha   90.00
_cell.angle_beta   90.00
_cell.angle_gamma   90.00
#
_symmetry.space_group_name_H-M   'P 1'
#
loop_
_entity.id
_entity.type
_entity.pdbx_description
1 polymer ?
#
loop_
_entity_poly.entity_id
_entity_poly.type
_entity_poly.pdbx_seq_one_letter_code
_entity_poly.pdbx_strand_id
1 'polypeptide(L)'
;MGLDISLNLRNRASSEIAYFRKVNFLVKFMEDYYGKEVENCVPFEINKDGIVELKDRCEKVLKDHTLAKELLPTQEGFFFGNTDYNDAYYKDVALVLEKCDEILECFDELQPDEYITFDIWY
;
A
#
# COMPACT_ATOMS: atom_id res chain seq x y z
N MET A 1 -19.80 -3.11 1.81
CA MET A 1 -18.73 -2.45 2.56
C MET A 1 -17.47 -3.30 2.46
N GLY A 2 -16.31 -2.68 2.63
CA GLY A 2 -15.04 -3.36 2.54
C GLY A 2 -13.91 -2.37 2.71
N LEU A 3 -12.68 -2.87 2.80
CA LEU A 3 -11.49 -2.04 2.91
C LEU A 3 -11.19 -1.40 1.54
N ASP A 4 -11.27 -0.09 1.47
CA ASP A 4 -10.84 0.71 0.33
C ASP A 4 -9.57 1.45 0.70
N ILE A 5 -8.59 1.40 -0.20
CA ILE A 5 -7.28 2.02 -0.02
C ILE A 5 -7.02 2.93 -1.21
N SER A 6 -6.60 4.16 -0.94
CA SER A 6 -6.14 5.04 -2.01
C SER A 6 -4.85 5.73 -1.62
N LEU A 7 -4.03 6.04 -2.62
CA LEU A 7 -2.88 6.92 -2.45
C LEU A 7 -3.19 8.23 -3.16
N ASN A 8 -3.01 9.34 -2.44
CA ASN A 8 -3.46 10.65 -2.91
C ASN A 8 -2.35 11.68 -2.83
N LEU A 9 -2.23 12.46 -3.90
CA LEU A 9 -1.39 13.65 -3.93
C LEU A 9 -2.11 14.77 -3.18
N ARG A 10 -1.43 15.38 -2.22
CA ARG A 10 -1.99 16.43 -1.37
C ARG A 10 -1.30 17.76 -1.62
N ASN A 11 -1.97 18.80 -1.18
CA ASN A 11 -1.54 20.19 -1.25
C ASN A 11 -1.52 20.77 -2.67
N ARG A 12 -2.30 20.16 -3.53
CA ARG A 12 -2.75 20.62 -4.82
C ARG A 12 -4.21 20.19 -4.91
N ALA A 13 -4.91 20.39 -6.00
CA ALA A 13 -6.21 19.74 -6.16
C ALA A 13 -6.01 18.24 -5.87
N SER A 14 -6.77 17.70 -4.91
CA SER A 14 -6.62 16.33 -4.46
C SER A 14 -6.65 15.37 -5.64
N SER A 15 -5.60 14.55 -5.81
CA SER A 15 -5.46 13.67 -6.96
C SER A 15 -5.16 12.25 -6.50
N GLU A 16 -6.07 11.34 -6.82
CA GLU A 16 -5.85 9.92 -6.56
C GLU A 16 -4.82 9.36 -7.51
N ILE A 17 -3.76 8.77 -6.96
CA ILE A 17 -2.66 8.17 -7.73
C ILE A 17 -2.93 6.69 -7.96
N ALA A 18 -3.45 6.00 -6.94
CA ALA A 18 -3.71 4.57 -6.99
C ALA A 18 -4.87 4.21 -6.08
N TYR A 19 -5.57 3.13 -6.42
CA TYR A 19 -6.69 2.62 -5.63
C TYR A 19 -6.60 1.10 -5.55
N PHE A 20 -6.82 0.56 -4.35
CA PHE A 20 -6.82 -0.89 -4.10
C PHE A 20 -8.02 -1.25 -3.22
N ARG A 21 -8.63 -2.39 -3.48
CA ARG A 21 -9.74 -2.87 -2.67
C ARG A 21 -9.35 -4.14 -1.92
N LYS A 22 -9.53 -4.13 -0.61
CA LYS A 22 -9.30 -5.28 0.28
C LYS A 22 -7.87 -5.83 0.24
N VAL A 23 -6.89 -5.03 -0.12
CA VAL A 23 -5.48 -5.41 -0.13
C VAL A 23 -4.90 -5.17 1.25
N ASN A 24 -5.27 -6.03 2.19
CA ASN A 24 -4.99 -5.80 3.62
C ASN A 24 -3.50 -5.85 3.98
N PHE A 25 -2.66 -6.55 3.21
CA PHE A 25 -1.22 -6.56 3.50
C PHE A 25 -0.60 -5.16 3.36
N LEU A 26 -1.21 -4.25 2.59
CA LEU A 26 -0.72 -2.87 2.50
C LEU A 26 -0.86 -2.13 3.83
N VAL A 27 -1.98 -2.34 4.53
CA VAL A 27 -2.18 -1.72 5.85
C VAL A 27 -1.12 -2.22 6.81
N LYS A 28 -0.89 -3.53 6.83
CA LYS A 28 0.13 -4.15 7.70
C LYS A 28 1.53 -3.64 7.35
N PHE A 29 1.85 -3.55 6.06
CA PHE A 29 3.15 -3.04 5.63
C PHE A 29 3.38 -1.60 6.12
N MET A 30 2.38 -0.72 5.93
CA MET A 30 2.50 0.68 6.33
C MET A 30 2.69 0.82 7.84
N GLU A 31 1.92 0.05 8.63
CA GLU A 31 2.06 0.08 10.08
C GLU A 31 3.43 -0.40 10.53
N ASP A 32 3.91 -1.50 9.97
CA ASP A 32 5.19 -2.08 10.36
C ASP A 32 6.38 -1.21 9.91
N TYR A 33 6.31 -0.67 8.70
CA TYR A 33 7.41 0.13 8.16
C TYR A 33 7.55 1.47 8.88
N TYR A 34 6.43 2.17 9.09
CA TYR A 34 6.44 3.49 9.70
C TYR A 34 6.35 3.46 11.23
N GLY A 35 6.05 2.30 11.81
CA GLY A 35 5.97 2.15 13.26
C GLY A 35 4.81 2.89 13.91
N LYS A 36 3.70 3.06 13.18
CA LYS A 36 2.50 3.68 13.74
C LYS A 36 1.24 3.10 13.10
N GLU A 37 0.12 3.19 13.82
CA GLU A 37 -1.16 2.64 13.39
C GLU A 37 -1.75 3.47 12.24
N VAL A 38 -2.32 2.77 11.24
CA VAL A 38 -3.12 3.39 10.18
C VAL A 38 -4.56 3.43 10.66
N GLU A 39 -5.12 4.63 10.77
CA GLU A 39 -6.48 4.82 11.29
C GLU A 39 -7.49 5.02 10.16
N ASN A 40 -8.70 4.50 10.37
CA ASN A 40 -9.80 4.63 9.42
C ASN A 40 -10.12 6.10 9.15
N CYS A 41 -10.15 6.49 7.89
CA CYS A 41 -10.49 7.85 7.44
C CYS A 41 -9.51 8.94 7.91
N VAL A 42 -8.30 8.57 8.33
CA VAL A 42 -7.26 9.53 8.74
C VAL A 42 -6.10 9.45 7.75
N PRO A 43 -5.74 10.57 7.09
CA PRO A 43 -4.60 10.57 6.16
C PRO A 43 -3.31 10.15 6.84
N PHE A 44 -2.55 9.30 6.14
CA PHE A 44 -1.31 8.72 6.64
C PHE A 44 -0.20 9.09 5.66
N GLU A 45 0.66 10.03 6.03
CA GLU A 45 1.72 10.50 5.14
C GLU A 45 2.78 9.42 4.93
N ILE A 46 3.17 9.24 3.67
CA ILE A 46 4.20 8.28 3.27
C ILE A 46 5.32 8.99 2.52
N ASN A 47 6.45 8.31 2.37
CA ASN A 47 7.60 8.85 1.66
C ASN A 47 8.07 7.88 0.56
N LYS A 48 9.00 8.35 -0.26
CA LYS A 48 9.54 7.57 -1.37
C LYS A 48 10.20 6.28 -0.89
N ASP A 49 10.96 6.34 0.20
CA ASP A 49 11.69 5.19 0.73
C ASP A 49 10.75 4.04 1.10
N GLY A 50 9.57 4.35 1.66
CA GLY A 50 8.56 3.34 1.96
C GLY A 50 8.08 2.61 0.72
N ILE A 51 7.88 3.32 -0.39
CA ILE A 51 7.43 2.70 -1.64
C ILE A 51 8.56 1.89 -2.29
N VAL A 52 9.81 2.34 -2.19
CA VAL A 52 10.96 1.56 -2.66
C VAL A 52 11.04 0.22 -1.91
N GLU A 53 10.87 0.24 -0.59
CA GLU A 53 10.87 -0.98 0.21
C GLU A 53 9.68 -1.89 -0.15
N LEU A 54 8.49 -1.30 -0.34
CA LEU A 54 7.30 -2.06 -0.74
C LEU A 54 7.52 -2.76 -2.08
N LYS A 55 8.08 -2.06 -3.05
CA LYS A 55 8.40 -2.62 -4.36
C LYS A 55 9.35 -3.80 -4.24
N ASP A 56 10.43 -3.66 -3.46
CA ASP A 56 11.40 -4.72 -3.23
C ASP A 56 10.74 -5.96 -2.63
N ARG A 57 9.90 -5.79 -1.63
CA ARG A 57 9.18 -6.91 -0.99
C ARG A 57 8.22 -7.59 -1.96
N CYS A 58 7.50 -6.84 -2.77
CA CYS A 58 6.61 -7.40 -3.79
C CYS A 58 7.40 -8.28 -4.77
N GLU A 59 8.55 -7.79 -5.26
CA GLU A 59 9.39 -8.55 -6.18
C GLU A 59 9.87 -9.85 -5.55
N LYS A 60 10.33 -9.80 -4.31
CA LYS A 60 10.82 -10.99 -3.59
C LYS A 60 9.73 -12.03 -3.36
N VAL A 61 8.53 -11.59 -2.96
CA VAL A 61 7.40 -12.48 -2.71
C VAL A 61 6.96 -13.17 -4.01
N LEU A 62 6.94 -12.45 -5.13
CA LEU A 62 6.55 -13.04 -6.42
C LEU A 62 7.58 -14.06 -6.93
N LYS A 63 8.85 -13.88 -6.59
CA LYS A 63 9.91 -14.84 -6.92
C LYS A 63 9.91 -16.07 -6.01
N ASP A 64 9.56 -15.86 -4.75
CA ASP A 64 9.59 -16.93 -3.73
C ASP A 64 8.40 -16.74 -2.79
N HIS A 65 7.33 -17.51 -3.03
CA HIS A 65 6.09 -17.43 -2.25
C HIS A 65 6.28 -17.81 -0.77
N THR A 66 7.34 -18.51 -0.41
CA THR A 66 7.62 -18.85 0.99
C THR A 66 7.94 -17.62 1.82
N LEU A 67 8.28 -16.49 1.19
CA LEU A 67 8.57 -15.23 1.87
C LEU A 67 7.32 -14.39 2.17
N ALA A 68 6.14 -14.79 1.70
CA ALA A 68 4.93 -13.97 1.80
C ALA A 68 4.60 -13.58 3.24
N LYS A 69 4.58 -14.55 4.16
CA LYS A 69 4.25 -14.32 5.57
C LYS A 69 5.26 -13.44 6.29
N GLU A 70 6.51 -13.49 5.86
CA GLU A 70 7.59 -12.71 6.46
C GLU A 70 7.61 -11.27 5.95
N LEU A 71 7.50 -11.10 4.63
CA LEU A 71 7.71 -9.80 3.98
C LEU A 71 6.43 -8.97 3.80
N LEU A 72 5.32 -9.62 3.47
CA LEU A 72 4.04 -8.98 3.23
C LEU A 72 2.90 -9.73 3.92
N PRO A 73 2.91 -9.80 5.27
CA PRO A 73 1.86 -10.51 5.99
C PRO A 73 0.51 -9.86 5.81
N THR A 74 -0.54 -10.70 5.76
CA THR A 74 -1.92 -10.24 5.72
C THR A 74 -2.37 -9.73 7.09
N GLN A 75 -3.42 -8.92 7.11
CA GLN A 75 -3.96 -8.35 8.34
C GLN A 75 -5.45 -8.63 8.43
N GLU A 76 -5.88 -9.16 9.59
CA GLU A 76 -7.29 -9.35 9.90
C GLU A 76 -7.95 -8.02 10.26
N GLY A 77 -9.23 -7.92 9.96
CA GLY A 77 -10.03 -6.77 10.33
C GLY A 77 -11.41 -6.87 9.71
N PHE A 78 -12.38 -6.21 10.33
CA PHE A 78 -13.71 -6.10 9.75
C PHE A 78 -13.57 -5.46 8.37
N PHE A 79 -14.16 -6.08 7.34
CA PHE A 79 -14.16 -5.58 5.97
C PHE A 79 -12.79 -5.62 5.27
N PHE A 80 -11.75 -6.18 5.89
CA PHE A 80 -10.41 -6.21 5.28
C PHE A 80 -10.26 -7.29 4.21
N GLY A 81 -11.18 -8.27 4.16
CA GLY A 81 -11.13 -9.34 3.19
C GLY A 81 -10.38 -10.56 3.68
N ASN A 82 -9.99 -11.42 2.74
CA ASN A 82 -9.37 -12.71 3.01
C ASN A 82 -7.92 -12.53 3.47
N THR A 83 -7.49 -13.36 4.43
CA THR A 83 -6.12 -13.37 4.94
C THR A 83 -5.29 -14.54 4.43
N ASP A 84 -5.84 -15.37 3.53
CA ASP A 84 -5.14 -16.52 2.97
C ASP A 84 -4.10 -16.10 1.93
N TYR A 85 -2.99 -16.84 1.86
CA TYR A 85 -1.93 -16.63 0.87
C TYR A 85 -2.22 -17.51 -0.36
N ASN A 86 -3.22 -17.09 -1.12
CA ASN A 86 -3.75 -17.83 -2.28
C ASN A 86 -3.49 -17.06 -3.58
N ASP A 87 -4.03 -17.54 -4.70
CA ASP A 87 -3.84 -16.91 -6.00
C ASP A 87 -4.31 -15.45 -6.00
N ALA A 88 -5.40 -15.14 -5.31
CA ALA A 88 -5.90 -13.77 -5.22
C ALA A 88 -4.89 -12.86 -4.48
N TYR A 89 -4.26 -13.36 -3.43
CA TYR A 89 -3.20 -12.63 -2.72
C TYR A 89 -2.04 -12.29 -3.66
N TYR A 90 -1.55 -13.27 -4.43
CA TYR A 90 -0.42 -13.03 -5.34
C TYR A 90 -0.78 -12.13 -6.50
N LYS A 91 -2.02 -12.16 -6.97
CA LYS A 91 -2.53 -11.18 -7.96
C LYS A 91 -2.49 -9.76 -7.39
N ASP A 92 -2.87 -9.60 -6.13
CA ASP A 92 -2.80 -8.30 -5.46
C ASP A 92 -1.36 -7.83 -5.30
N VAL A 93 -0.42 -8.74 -4.96
CA VAL A 93 1.01 -8.40 -4.89
C VAL A 93 1.52 -7.91 -6.25
N ALA A 94 1.14 -8.59 -7.33
CA ALA A 94 1.53 -8.19 -8.68
C ALA A 94 0.94 -6.83 -9.07
N LEU A 95 -0.31 -6.56 -8.71
CA LEU A 95 -0.96 -5.28 -8.97
C LEU A 95 -0.25 -4.15 -8.20
N VAL A 96 0.06 -4.37 -6.93
CA VAL A 96 0.78 -3.38 -6.12
C VAL A 96 2.16 -3.12 -6.72
N LEU A 97 2.87 -4.16 -7.14
CA LEU A 97 4.18 -4.00 -7.80
C LEU A 97 4.06 -3.13 -9.05
N GLU A 98 3.07 -3.39 -9.89
CA GLU A 98 2.81 -2.59 -11.09
C GLU A 98 2.60 -1.11 -10.75
N LYS A 99 1.84 -0.83 -9.71
CA LYS A 99 1.55 0.55 -9.30
C LYS A 99 2.72 1.24 -8.61
N CYS A 100 3.64 0.51 -8.02
CA CYS A 100 4.79 1.10 -7.34
C CYS A 100 5.60 2.04 -8.25
N ASP A 101 5.80 1.68 -9.52
CA ASP A 101 6.55 2.51 -10.45
C ASP A 101 5.84 3.83 -10.72
N GLU A 102 4.53 3.81 -10.88
CA GLU A 102 3.73 5.03 -11.07
C GLU A 102 3.78 5.92 -9.84
N ILE A 103 3.71 5.32 -8.65
CA ILE A 103 3.79 6.06 -7.39
C ILE A 103 5.17 6.69 -7.21
N LEU A 104 6.23 5.97 -7.55
CA LEU A 104 7.61 6.49 -7.48
C LEU A 104 7.81 7.67 -8.44
N GLU A 105 7.23 7.61 -9.64
CA GLU A 105 7.26 8.75 -10.57
C GLU A 105 6.59 9.98 -9.96
N CYS A 106 5.46 9.79 -9.27
CA CYS A 106 4.79 10.90 -8.59
C CYS A 106 5.67 11.54 -7.52
N PHE A 107 6.40 10.72 -6.74
CA PHE A 107 7.34 11.26 -5.76
C PHE A 107 8.44 12.10 -6.40
N ASP A 108 8.95 11.67 -7.55
CA ASP A 108 10.01 12.39 -8.26
C ASP A 108 9.53 13.72 -8.85
N GLU A 109 8.24 13.88 -9.08
CA GLU A 109 7.63 15.08 -9.64
C GLU A 109 7.03 16.02 -8.60
N LEU A 110 7.12 15.68 -7.29
CA LEU A 110 6.53 16.50 -6.23
C LEU A 110 7.16 17.89 -6.16
N GLN A 111 6.31 18.89 -6.02
CA GLN A 111 6.73 20.24 -5.67
C GLN A 111 7.05 20.34 -4.18
N PRO A 112 7.81 21.35 -3.70
CA PRO A 112 8.26 21.40 -2.32
C PRO A 112 7.18 21.33 -1.25
N ASP A 113 5.96 21.80 -1.56
CA ASP A 113 4.83 21.81 -0.62
C ASP A 113 3.86 20.64 -0.80
N GLU A 114 4.12 19.77 -1.77
CA GLU A 114 3.26 18.60 -2.04
C GLU A 114 3.73 17.38 -1.29
N TYR A 115 2.78 16.49 -0.97
CA TYR A 115 3.08 15.23 -0.31
C TYR A 115 2.04 14.17 -0.69
N ILE A 116 2.32 12.91 -0.38
CA ILE A 116 1.44 11.79 -0.72
C ILE A 116 0.97 11.11 0.56
N THR A 117 -0.33 10.77 0.61
CA THR A 117 -0.91 10.06 1.74
C THR A 117 -1.46 8.71 1.32
N PHE A 118 -1.42 7.79 2.27
CA PHE A 118 -2.06 6.48 2.22
C PHE A 118 -3.34 6.60 3.03
N ASP A 119 -4.47 6.38 2.38
CA ASP A 119 -5.78 6.62 2.98
C ASP A 119 -6.61 5.34 2.93
N ILE A 120 -7.22 4.98 4.06
CA ILE A 120 -8.11 3.83 4.12
C ILE A 120 -9.49 4.24 4.62
N TRP A 121 -10.50 3.52 4.17
CA TRP A 121 -11.83 3.59 4.79
C TRP A 121 -12.53 2.24 4.64
N TYR A 122 -13.28 1.91 5.67
CA TYR A 122 -14.02 0.65 5.73
C TYR A 122 -15.24 0.79 6.62
#